data_aadd9adb3be9b65acfa28d42dad9e5d5
#
_entry.id   aadd9adb3be9b65acfa28d42dad9e5d5
#
_cell.length_a   1.000
_cell.length_b   1.000
_cell.length_c   1.000
_cell.angle_alpha   90.00
_cell.angle_beta   90.00
_cell.angle_gamma   90.00
#
_symmetry.space_group_name_H-M   'P 1'
#
loop_
_entity.id
_entity.type
_entity.pdbx_description
1 polymer ?
#
loop_
_entity_poly.entity_id
_entity_poly.type
_entity_poly.pdbx_seq_one_letter_code
_entity_poly.pdbx_strand_id
1 'polypeptide(L)'
;MARTNSLSLESMGVDLPYNMQAEQSVLGAAMLKPDLVLTDLITRLRPEMFYSAQNRAVFEEMGNLFTEGDQGIDLVTLMDAVGRSGAFDSADDAKVYLTSLAETVPSISNYKAYADIVEEKYKTRLLME
;
A
#
# COMPACT_ATOMS: atom_id res chain seq x y z
N MET A 1 -24.25 -0.21 -0.69
CA MET A 1 -22.95 -0.30 -0.05
C MET A 1 -21.89 0.29 -0.98
N ALA A 2 -21.00 1.12 -0.42
CA ALA A 2 -20.02 1.85 -1.21
C ALA A 2 -19.14 0.94 -2.08
N ARG A 3 -18.64 -0.15 -1.49
CA ARG A 3 -17.79 -1.09 -2.23
C ARG A 3 -18.49 -1.73 -3.41
N THR A 4 -19.79 -2.05 -3.26
CA THR A 4 -20.57 -2.61 -4.33
C THR A 4 -20.77 -1.59 -5.44
N ASN A 5 -20.94 -0.30 -5.09
CA ASN A 5 -21.06 0.76 -6.07
C ASN A 5 -19.77 0.91 -6.88
N SER A 6 -18.61 0.84 -6.24
CA SER A 6 -17.33 0.91 -6.94
C SER A 6 -17.18 -0.21 -7.95
N LEU A 7 -17.53 -1.43 -7.58
CA LEU A 7 -17.48 -2.58 -8.48
C LEU A 7 -18.44 -2.42 -9.64
N SER A 8 -19.63 -1.87 -9.38
CA SER A 8 -20.63 -1.62 -10.43
C SER A 8 -20.13 -0.59 -11.44
N LEU A 9 -19.49 0.47 -10.97
CA LEU A 9 -18.93 1.49 -11.85
C LEU A 9 -17.87 0.90 -12.75
N GLU A 10 -16.98 0.08 -12.19
CA GLU A 10 -15.93 -0.57 -12.99
C GLU A 10 -16.52 -1.52 -14.01
N SER A 11 -17.54 -2.29 -13.64
CA SER A 11 -18.17 -3.23 -14.57
C SER A 11 -18.93 -2.51 -15.69
N MET A 12 -19.27 -1.24 -15.48
CA MET A 12 -19.92 -0.41 -16.49
C MET A 12 -18.90 0.34 -17.36
N GLY A 13 -17.61 0.05 -17.20
CA GLY A 13 -16.57 0.70 -17.99
C GLY A 13 -16.11 2.04 -17.45
N VAL A 14 -16.47 2.36 -16.21
CA VAL A 14 -16.03 3.60 -15.56
C VAL A 14 -14.73 3.35 -14.80
N ASP A 15 -13.67 4.06 -15.19
CA ASP A 15 -12.38 3.96 -14.51
C ASP A 15 -12.41 4.74 -13.20
N LEU A 16 -12.02 4.08 -12.10
CA LEU A 16 -11.91 4.75 -10.82
C LEU A 16 -10.53 5.43 -10.72
N PRO A 17 -10.46 6.63 -10.15
CA PRO A 17 -9.17 7.31 -10.03
C PRO A 17 -8.26 6.61 -9.03
N TYR A 18 -7.03 6.36 -9.45
CA TYR A 18 -5.96 5.85 -8.61
C TYR A 18 -4.63 6.17 -9.27
N ASN A 19 -3.56 6.05 -8.50
CA ASN A 19 -2.21 6.22 -9.05
C ASN A 19 -1.35 5.09 -8.50
N MET A 20 -1.18 4.04 -9.31
CA MET A 20 -0.44 2.85 -8.88
C MET A 20 1.01 3.18 -8.56
N GLN A 21 1.63 4.08 -9.34
CA GLN A 21 3.02 4.45 -9.11
C GLN A 21 3.18 5.12 -7.75
N ALA A 22 2.24 6.00 -7.38
CA ALA A 22 2.28 6.66 -6.07
C ALA A 22 2.10 5.64 -4.94
N GLU A 23 1.17 4.69 -5.11
CA GLU A 23 0.96 3.64 -4.11
C GLU A 23 2.22 2.81 -3.91
N GLN A 24 2.83 2.39 -5.02
CA GLN A 24 4.04 1.57 -4.96
C GLN A 24 5.22 2.35 -4.39
N SER A 25 5.34 3.62 -4.74
CA SER A 25 6.45 4.46 -4.26
C SER A 25 6.36 4.70 -2.75
N VAL A 26 5.16 4.94 -2.24
CA VAL A 26 4.94 5.11 -0.80
C VAL A 26 5.33 3.83 -0.04
N LEU A 27 4.88 2.69 -0.55
CA LEU A 27 5.17 1.41 0.10
C LEU A 27 6.66 1.07 0.05
N GLY A 28 7.30 1.32 -1.09
CA GLY A 28 8.73 1.09 -1.22
C GLY A 28 9.54 1.97 -0.30
N ALA A 29 9.17 3.25 -0.18
CA ALA A 29 9.84 4.17 0.74
C ALA A 29 9.70 3.69 2.18
N ALA A 30 8.51 3.21 2.55
CA ALA A 30 8.27 2.68 3.90
C ALA A 30 9.11 1.45 4.19
N MET A 31 9.34 0.60 3.18
CA MET A 31 10.18 -0.58 3.34
C MET A 31 11.65 -0.21 3.53
N LEU A 32 12.11 0.80 2.81
CA LEU A 32 13.52 1.18 2.83
C LEU A 32 13.88 2.00 4.06
N LYS A 33 12.96 2.81 4.57
CA LYS A 33 13.19 3.67 5.73
C LYS A 33 11.98 3.64 6.66
N PRO A 34 11.70 2.50 7.31
CA PRO A 34 10.50 2.40 8.14
C PRO A 34 10.48 3.39 9.31
N ASP A 35 11.63 3.65 9.92
CA ASP A 35 11.69 4.56 11.06
C ASP A 35 11.25 5.98 10.71
N LEU A 36 11.57 6.42 9.51
CA LEU A 36 11.22 7.75 9.04
C LEU A 36 9.84 7.77 8.37
N VAL A 37 9.65 6.86 7.42
CA VAL A 37 8.50 6.92 6.51
C VAL A 37 7.27 6.27 7.13
N LEU A 38 7.41 5.04 7.63
CA LEU A 38 6.25 4.31 8.13
C LEU A 38 5.69 4.94 9.39
N THR A 39 6.55 5.47 10.26
CA THR A 39 6.12 6.18 11.47
C THR A 39 5.14 7.29 11.12
N ASP A 40 5.41 8.02 10.04
CA ASP A 40 4.54 9.09 9.58
C ASP A 40 3.29 8.55 8.87
N LEU A 41 3.48 7.56 8.00
CA LEU A 41 2.39 7.04 7.18
C LEU A 41 1.26 6.41 8.00
N ILE A 42 1.59 5.71 9.08
CA ILE A 42 0.54 5.06 9.88
C ILE A 42 -0.34 6.07 10.61
N THR A 43 0.07 7.33 10.70
CA THR A 43 -0.75 8.37 11.30
C THR A 43 -1.70 9.01 10.31
N ARG A 44 -1.45 8.88 9.01
CA ARG A 44 -2.23 9.58 8.00
C ARG A 44 -2.88 8.68 6.95
N LEU A 45 -2.38 7.46 6.75
CA LEU A 45 -2.95 6.54 5.77
C LEU A 45 -3.54 5.31 6.47
N ARG A 46 -4.52 4.72 5.82
CA ARG A 46 -5.11 3.44 6.24
C ARG A 46 -5.05 2.48 5.06
N PRO A 47 -5.03 1.16 5.30
CA PRO A 47 -4.98 0.20 4.20
C PRO A 47 -6.06 0.42 3.15
N GLU A 48 -7.26 0.79 3.57
CA GLU A 48 -8.39 1.01 2.65
C GLU A 48 -8.17 2.15 1.67
N MET A 49 -7.20 3.03 1.93
CA MET A 49 -6.91 4.14 1.03
C MET A 49 -6.18 3.70 -0.24
N PHE A 50 -5.60 2.50 -0.23
CA PHE A 50 -4.93 1.96 -1.40
C PHE A 50 -5.94 1.31 -2.32
N TYR A 51 -5.87 1.61 -3.61
CA TYR A 51 -6.77 1.04 -4.59
C TYR A 51 -6.48 -0.44 -4.82
N SER A 52 -5.21 -0.81 -4.91
CA SER A 52 -4.79 -2.19 -5.16
C SER A 52 -4.99 -3.05 -3.91
N ALA A 53 -5.65 -4.19 -4.06
CA ALA A 53 -5.83 -5.13 -2.95
C ALA A 53 -4.48 -5.62 -2.42
N GLN A 54 -3.51 -5.80 -3.32
CA GLN A 54 -2.17 -6.23 -2.93
C GLN A 54 -1.47 -5.15 -2.11
N ASN A 55 -1.58 -3.90 -2.53
CA ASN A 55 -1.00 -2.79 -1.79
C ASN A 55 -1.64 -2.61 -0.43
N ARG A 56 -2.97 -2.82 -0.35
CA ARG A 56 -3.66 -2.79 0.95
C ARG A 56 -3.09 -3.83 1.90
N ALA A 57 -2.87 -5.04 1.40
CA ALA A 57 -2.32 -6.11 2.23
C ALA A 57 -0.90 -5.78 2.69
N VAL A 58 -0.08 -5.24 1.80
CA VAL A 58 1.30 -4.87 2.14
C VAL A 58 1.30 -3.81 3.25
N PHE A 59 0.51 -2.76 3.09
CA PHE A 59 0.47 -1.69 4.09
C PHE A 59 -0.07 -2.19 5.43
N GLU A 60 -1.09 -3.03 5.39
CA GLU A 60 -1.68 -3.59 6.62
C GLU A 60 -0.65 -4.42 7.40
N GLU A 61 0.09 -5.29 6.68
CA GLU A 61 1.10 -6.11 7.35
C GLU A 61 2.27 -5.28 7.86
N MET A 62 2.66 -4.23 7.12
CA MET A 62 3.66 -3.30 7.60
C MET A 62 3.23 -2.66 8.92
N GLY A 63 2.00 -2.20 8.98
CA GLY A 63 1.46 -1.58 10.17
C GLY A 63 1.44 -2.53 11.35
N ASN A 64 1.01 -3.77 11.12
CA ASN A 64 0.96 -4.78 12.17
C ASN A 64 2.35 -5.08 12.73
N LEU A 65 3.32 -5.30 11.84
CA LEU A 65 4.68 -5.61 12.28
C LEU A 65 5.33 -4.42 12.99
N PHE A 66 5.06 -3.21 12.51
CA PHE A 66 5.65 -2.02 13.09
C PHE A 66 5.12 -1.76 14.50
N THR A 67 3.84 -2.00 14.73
CA THR A 67 3.24 -1.78 16.05
C THR A 67 3.53 -2.91 17.02
N GLU A 68 3.75 -4.13 16.53
CA GLU A 68 4.02 -5.28 17.37
C GLU A 68 5.49 -5.46 17.70
N GLY A 69 6.38 -4.97 16.82
CA GLY A 69 7.81 -5.18 16.95
C GLY A 69 8.53 -4.01 17.56
N ASP A 70 9.52 -4.30 18.42
CA ASP A 70 10.37 -3.28 19.00
C ASP A 70 11.46 -2.84 18.05
N GLN A 71 11.76 -3.65 17.06
CA GLN A 71 12.91 -3.47 16.17
C GLN A 71 12.55 -2.90 14.80
N GLY A 72 11.30 -2.55 14.60
CA GLY A 72 10.84 -2.10 13.30
C GLY A 72 10.57 -3.26 12.35
N ILE A 73 10.57 -2.97 11.06
CA ILE A 73 10.22 -3.97 10.05
C ILE A 73 11.47 -4.62 9.48
N ASP A 74 11.44 -5.95 9.46
CA ASP A 74 12.44 -6.77 8.79
C ASP A 74 11.81 -7.28 7.49
N LEU A 75 12.56 -7.19 6.39
CA LEU A 75 12.05 -7.58 5.08
C LEU A 75 11.61 -9.05 5.05
N VAL A 76 12.37 -9.94 5.69
CA VAL A 76 12.03 -11.36 5.70
C VAL A 76 10.71 -11.60 6.44
N THR A 77 10.53 -10.93 7.56
CA THR A 77 9.29 -11.05 8.34
C THR A 77 8.11 -10.49 7.57
N LEU A 78 8.32 -9.37 6.86
CA LEU A 78 7.27 -8.78 6.04
C LEU A 78 6.90 -9.70 4.88
N MET A 79 7.88 -10.30 4.22
CA MET A 79 7.61 -11.25 3.14
C MET A 79 6.77 -12.43 3.62
N ASP A 80 7.08 -12.93 4.80
CA ASP A 80 6.32 -14.03 5.38
C ASP A 80 4.86 -13.61 5.68
N ALA A 81 4.69 -12.46 6.31
CA ALA A 81 3.37 -11.98 6.67
C ALA A 81 2.51 -11.71 5.44
N VAL A 82 3.07 -11.06 4.43
CA VAL A 82 2.34 -10.74 3.20
C VAL A 82 2.03 -12.02 2.42
N GLY A 83 2.97 -12.97 2.42
CA GLY A 83 2.75 -14.25 1.75
C GLY A 83 1.60 -15.04 2.36
N ARG A 84 1.36 -14.87 3.67
CA ARG A 84 0.26 -15.55 4.35
C ARG A 84 -1.07 -14.79 4.29
N SER A 85 -1.04 -13.56 3.79
CA SER A 85 -2.22 -12.69 3.80
C SER A 85 -3.33 -13.14 2.84
N GLY A 86 -2.98 -13.95 1.84
CA GLY A 86 -3.95 -14.39 0.83
C GLY A 86 -4.12 -13.41 -0.33
N ALA A 87 -3.40 -12.29 -0.30
CA ALA A 87 -3.52 -11.29 -1.37
C ALA A 87 -2.74 -11.65 -2.64
N PHE A 88 -1.84 -12.62 -2.54
CA PHE A 88 -1.03 -13.09 -3.66
C PHE A 88 -1.26 -14.57 -3.88
N ASP A 89 -1.07 -15.03 -5.12
CA ASP A 89 -1.28 -16.43 -5.48
C ASP A 89 -0.30 -17.36 -4.79
N SER A 90 0.89 -16.86 -4.48
CA SER A 90 1.91 -17.66 -3.80
C SER A 90 2.83 -16.76 -2.97
N ALA A 91 3.58 -17.38 -2.05
CA ALA A 91 4.58 -16.66 -1.27
C ALA A 91 5.68 -16.11 -2.17
N ASP A 92 6.01 -16.82 -3.25
CA ASP A 92 7.01 -16.34 -4.20
C ASP A 92 6.55 -15.09 -4.93
N ASP A 93 5.28 -15.02 -5.31
CA ASP A 93 4.72 -13.83 -5.95
C ASP A 93 4.78 -12.62 -5.01
N ALA A 94 4.48 -12.83 -3.73
CA ALA A 94 4.58 -11.77 -2.74
C ALA A 94 6.03 -11.27 -2.61
N LYS A 95 6.99 -12.21 -2.58
CA LYS A 95 8.40 -11.87 -2.48
C LYS A 95 8.87 -11.03 -3.68
N VAL A 96 8.49 -11.46 -4.89
CA VAL A 96 8.84 -10.75 -6.11
C VAL A 96 8.26 -9.33 -6.08
N TYR A 97 7.00 -9.21 -5.67
CA TYR A 97 6.35 -7.91 -5.62
C TYR A 97 7.03 -6.97 -4.61
N LEU A 98 7.29 -7.45 -3.41
CA LEU A 98 7.95 -6.64 -2.38
C LEU A 98 9.34 -6.21 -2.82
N THR A 99 10.09 -7.10 -3.45
CA THR A 99 11.41 -6.76 -3.98
C THR A 99 11.31 -5.65 -5.02
N SER A 100 10.32 -5.74 -5.92
CA SER A 100 10.11 -4.72 -6.93
C SER A 100 9.75 -3.36 -6.31
N LEU A 101 8.98 -3.34 -5.24
CA LEU A 101 8.65 -2.10 -4.55
C LEU A 101 9.91 -1.40 -4.03
N ALA A 102 10.79 -2.17 -3.41
CA ALA A 102 12.02 -1.61 -2.86
C ALA A 102 12.94 -1.06 -3.96
N GLU A 103 12.92 -1.67 -5.14
CA GLU A 103 13.80 -1.29 -6.24
C GLU A 103 13.30 -0.13 -7.08
N THR A 104 12.00 0.19 -7.01
CA THR A 104 11.41 1.15 -7.93
C THR A 104 11.13 2.53 -7.32
N VAL A 105 11.50 2.76 -6.06
CA VAL A 105 11.25 4.05 -5.41
C VAL A 105 12.12 5.12 -6.06
N PRO A 106 11.52 6.17 -6.68
CA PRO A 106 12.32 7.22 -7.32
C PRO A 106 13.06 8.07 -6.30
N SER A 107 12.43 8.36 -5.16
CA SER A 107 13.04 9.19 -4.12
C SER A 107 12.33 8.95 -2.80
N ILE A 108 13.09 8.50 -1.80
CA ILE A 108 12.53 8.29 -0.46
C ILE A 108 12.07 9.61 0.15
N SER A 109 12.83 10.70 -0.10
CA SER A 109 12.51 12.00 0.48
C SER A 109 11.18 12.59 -0.02
N ASN A 110 10.67 12.11 -1.15
CA ASN A 110 9.40 12.58 -1.70
C ASN A 110 8.20 11.78 -1.24
N TYR A 111 8.36 10.92 -0.23
CA TYR A 111 7.28 10.03 0.19
C TYR A 111 6.00 10.78 0.57
N LYS A 112 6.14 12.00 1.11
CA LYS A 112 4.97 12.80 1.49
C LYS A 112 4.13 13.19 0.27
N ALA A 113 4.80 13.53 -0.83
CA ALA A 113 4.10 13.86 -2.08
C ALA A 113 3.36 12.64 -2.62
N TYR A 114 3.97 11.46 -2.55
CA TYR A 114 3.32 10.22 -2.99
C TYR A 114 2.12 9.90 -2.10
N ALA A 115 2.26 10.09 -0.79
CA ALA A 115 1.16 9.88 0.15
C ALA A 115 0.01 10.84 -0.11
N ASP A 116 0.32 12.09 -0.45
CA ASP A 116 -0.71 13.08 -0.80
C ASP A 116 -1.51 12.62 -2.01
N ILE A 117 -0.86 12.03 -2.99
CA ILE A 117 -1.53 11.53 -4.19
C ILE A 117 -2.45 10.36 -3.83
N VAL A 118 -1.97 9.43 -3.01
CA VAL A 118 -2.78 8.29 -2.58
C VAL A 118 -4.03 8.78 -1.86
N GLU A 119 -3.87 9.71 -0.94
CA GLU A 119 -4.96 10.30 -0.18
C GLU A 119 -5.98 10.99 -1.08
N GLU A 120 -5.49 11.81 -2.00
CA GLU A 120 -6.34 12.54 -2.93
C GLU A 120 -7.16 11.61 -3.80
N LYS A 121 -6.53 10.58 -4.35
CA LYS A 121 -7.23 9.61 -5.20
C LYS A 121 -8.29 8.84 -4.40
N TYR A 122 -7.98 8.50 -3.16
CA TYR A 122 -8.94 7.84 -2.30
C TYR A 122 -10.17 8.73 -2.05
N LYS A 123 -9.94 10.00 -1.72
CA LYS A 123 -11.04 10.94 -1.48
C LYS A 123 -11.91 11.10 -2.73
N THR A 124 -11.29 11.15 -3.90
CA THR A 124 -12.03 11.25 -5.15
C THR A 124 -12.88 10.01 -5.39
N ARG A 125 -12.34 8.82 -5.11
CA ARG A 125 -13.12 7.58 -5.24
C ARG A 125 -14.34 7.58 -4.32
N LEU A 126 -14.17 8.10 -3.09
CA LEU A 126 -15.29 8.17 -2.16
C LEU A 126 -16.42 9.04 -2.69
N LEU A 127 -16.10 10.12 -3.39
CA LEU A 127 -17.10 11.00 -3.97
C LEU A 127 -17.86 10.33 -5.13
N MET A 128 -17.27 9.34 -5.76
CA MET A 128 -17.89 8.63 -6.88
C MET A 128 -18.80 7.49 -6.42
N GLU A 129 -18.67 7.08 -5.20
CA GLU A 129 -19.48 6.01 -4.64
C GLU A 129 -20.80 6.56 -4.11
#